data_fa3bbb1b4e22dddfd690525d4d2dae9a
#
_entry.id   fa3bbb1b4e22dddfd690525d4d2dae9a
#
_cell.length_a   1.000
_cell.length_b   1.000
_cell.length_c   1.000
_cell.angle_alpha   90.00
_cell.angle_beta   90.00
_cell.angle_gamma   90.00
#
_symmetry.space_group_name_H-M   'P 1'
#
loop_
_entity.id
_entity.type
_entity.pdbx_description
1 polymer ?
#
loop_
_entity_poly.entity_id
_entity_poly.type
_entity_poly.pdbx_seq_one_letter_code
_entity_poly.pdbx_strand_id
1 'polypeptide(L)'
;MQKSFLPLLLLAAAALLTSSCKKAGQGDAGGGNPAPTLTLTLSSQSVEMNGFDYVDIVVKDGTGADVTASCSLFLNDTESISNNYIPTSVGTFKVTAKRGGAVSDEKTLTVVPRSASPYPQKVLVEDVTGTWCGYCTRVAWKLENYVATNPRCLVVGIHGGGNDPFNFQYYPTYNTQFGITGYPSVIVNRKSKWSENNAELDAALQQWSPLGLSIASTTSGTSITGTVMVKFHVTSLRPMRLVIALVEDGLVHPQVNFYSPSAGATPHLYGGLNPVTNFVHKAVLRRTATDLFGDDIPVKEVVKNREYSVPFTIPVTGTVYGGASYTANAAKCGIVAFVVDASNAKQGVFNAQYAEAGKTVGFTN
;
A
#
# COMPACT_ATOMS: atom_id res chain seq x y z
N MET A 1 -34.04 44.17 -3.12
CA MET A 1 -35.47 43.92 -2.80
C MET A 1 -35.50 42.98 -1.61
N GLN A 2 -35.76 43.56 -0.43
CA GLN A 2 -35.95 42.88 0.85
C GLN A 2 -37.33 42.20 0.86
N LYS A 3 -37.42 40.99 1.40
CA LYS A 3 -38.63 40.47 2.04
C LYS A 3 -38.24 39.62 3.25
N SER A 4 -38.43 40.27 4.39
CA SER A 4 -38.52 39.69 5.72
C SER A 4 -39.81 38.89 5.89
N PHE A 5 -39.74 37.78 6.63
CA PHE A 5 -40.89 37.18 7.30
C PHE A 5 -40.56 36.85 8.75
N LEU A 6 -41.40 37.33 9.62
CA LEU A 6 -41.41 37.33 11.08
C LEU A 6 -42.05 36.03 11.63
N PRO A 7 -41.74 35.59 12.85
CA PRO A 7 -42.19 34.31 13.40
C PRO A 7 -43.54 34.45 14.12
N LEU A 8 -44.33 33.39 14.06
CA LEU A 8 -45.60 33.24 14.77
C LEU A 8 -45.37 32.54 16.11
N LEU A 9 -45.60 33.28 17.21
CA LEU A 9 -45.69 32.77 18.57
C LEU A 9 -47.06 32.07 18.77
N LEU A 10 -47.08 30.85 19.25
CA LEU A 10 -48.28 30.23 19.81
C LEU A 10 -48.06 29.92 21.30
N LEU A 11 -48.75 30.67 22.13
CA LEU A 11 -48.97 30.37 23.55
C LEU A 11 -49.96 29.19 23.66
N ALA A 12 -49.64 28.19 24.47
CA ALA A 12 -50.62 27.23 24.96
C ALA A 12 -50.56 27.16 26.49
N ALA A 13 -51.71 27.31 27.06
CA ALA A 13 -51.96 27.53 28.48
C ALA A 13 -51.76 26.25 29.34
N ALA A 14 -51.27 26.48 30.55
CA ALA A 14 -51.19 25.48 31.62
C ALA A 14 -52.57 25.23 32.24
N ALA A 15 -52.94 23.94 32.35
CA ALA A 15 -54.03 23.52 33.21
C ALA A 15 -53.46 22.72 34.39
N LEU A 16 -53.50 23.32 35.57
CA LEU A 16 -53.25 22.64 36.84
C LEU A 16 -54.45 21.75 37.17
N LEU A 17 -54.22 20.46 37.32
CA LEU A 17 -55.14 19.56 38.03
C LEU A 17 -54.41 18.99 39.24
N THR A 18 -54.80 19.45 40.39
CA THR A 18 -54.50 18.88 41.71
C THR A 18 -55.31 17.62 41.90
N SER A 19 -54.67 16.50 42.19
CA SER A 19 -55.36 15.32 42.69
C SER A 19 -54.59 14.72 43.86
N SER A 20 -55.35 14.55 44.89
CA SER A 20 -55.17 14.16 46.26
C SER A 20 -54.35 12.87 46.48
N CYS A 21 -53.52 12.90 47.51
CA CYS A 21 -52.87 11.73 48.14
C CYS A 21 -53.85 10.67 48.62
N LYS A 22 -53.61 9.41 48.23
CA LYS A 22 -53.96 8.25 49.07
C LYS A 22 -52.69 7.46 49.34
N LYS A 23 -52.34 7.44 50.63
CA LYS A 23 -51.30 6.56 51.20
C LYS A 23 -51.89 5.16 51.28
N ALA A 24 -51.33 4.18 50.60
CA ALA A 24 -51.61 2.79 50.82
C ALA A 24 -50.34 1.96 50.60
N GLY A 25 -49.93 1.27 51.62
CA GLY A 25 -49.35 -0.06 51.61
C GLY A 25 -47.89 -0.15 51.14
N GLN A 26 -47.02 -0.31 52.12
CA GLN A 26 -45.78 -1.06 52.01
C GLN A 26 -46.04 -2.35 51.25
N GLY A 27 -45.35 -2.57 50.14
CA GLY A 27 -45.30 -3.78 49.35
C GLY A 27 -44.04 -3.77 48.57
N ASP A 28 -43.09 -4.23 49.16
CA ASP A 28 -41.97 -5.04 48.82
C ASP A 28 -41.42 -5.15 47.39
N ALA A 29 -40.09 -5.23 47.37
CA ALA A 29 -39.23 -5.82 46.34
C ALA A 29 -39.25 -5.12 44.99
N GLY A 30 -38.47 -4.08 44.95
CA GLY A 30 -37.77 -3.74 43.70
C GLY A 30 -36.94 -4.93 43.25
N GLY A 31 -37.53 -5.79 42.43
CA GLY A 31 -36.78 -6.64 41.55
C GLY A 31 -36.00 -5.76 40.57
N GLY A 32 -34.92 -5.18 41.05
CA GLY A 32 -33.95 -4.54 40.17
C GLY A 32 -33.48 -5.64 39.24
N ASN A 33 -33.87 -5.49 37.96
CA ASN A 33 -33.24 -6.30 36.93
C ASN A 33 -31.73 -6.18 37.17
N PRO A 34 -30.98 -7.28 37.37
CA PRO A 34 -29.54 -7.15 37.57
C PRO A 34 -28.97 -6.33 36.43
N ALA A 35 -28.15 -5.35 36.78
CA ALA A 35 -27.50 -4.52 35.77
C ALA A 35 -26.95 -5.43 34.67
N PRO A 36 -27.20 -5.14 33.39
CA PRO A 36 -26.78 -6.01 32.31
C PRO A 36 -25.28 -6.25 32.43
N THR A 37 -24.87 -7.49 32.67
CA THR A 37 -23.47 -7.88 32.76
C THR A 37 -22.87 -7.81 31.34
N LEU A 38 -21.74 -7.13 31.18
CA LEU A 38 -20.98 -7.10 29.97
C LEU A 38 -19.66 -7.88 30.16
N THR A 39 -19.36 -8.81 29.26
CA THR A 39 -18.10 -9.56 29.24
C THR A 39 -17.28 -9.08 28.05
N LEU A 40 -16.06 -8.56 28.29
CA LEU A 40 -15.15 -8.08 27.30
C LEU A 40 -14.06 -9.12 27.02
N THR A 41 -13.77 -9.38 25.75
CA THR A 41 -12.65 -10.23 25.30
C THR A 41 -11.78 -9.50 24.30
N LEU A 42 -10.47 -9.74 24.38
CA LEU A 42 -9.47 -9.26 23.43
C LEU A 42 -8.96 -10.45 22.62
N SER A 43 -8.76 -10.29 21.30
CA SER A 43 -8.15 -11.31 20.44
C SER A 43 -6.70 -11.61 20.86
N SER A 44 -6.02 -10.63 21.47
CA SER A 44 -4.69 -10.76 22.06
C SER A 44 -4.53 -9.81 23.24
N GLN A 45 -3.79 -10.23 24.27
CA GLN A 45 -3.39 -9.36 25.38
C GLN A 45 -2.09 -8.57 25.09
N SER A 46 -1.43 -8.85 23.97
CA SER A 46 -0.22 -8.14 23.54
C SER A 46 -0.26 -7.87 22.05
N VAL A 47 0.17 -6.67 21.63
CA VAL A 47 0.20 -6.24 20.23
C VAL A 47 1.39 -5.32 19.98
N GLU A 48 1.97 -5.38 18.79
CA GLU A 48 3.06 -4.48 18.39
C GLU A 48 2.52 -3.13 17.87
N MET A 49 3.18 -2.03 18.25
CA MET A 49 2.95 -0.71 17.68
C MET A 49 3.69 -0.58 16.34
N ASN A 50 3.15 -1.20 15.30
CA ASN A 50 3.75 -1.19 13.96
C ASN A 50 2.87 -0.51 12.88
N GLY A 51 1.67 -0.03 13.27
CA GLY A 51 0.72 0.65 12.39
C GLY A 51 -0.11 -0.28 11.49
N PHE A 52 -0.01 -1.59 11.70
CA PHE A 52 -0.74 -2.63 10.97
C PHE A 52 -1.49 -3.58 11.90
N ASP A 53 -0.78 -4.13 12.91
CA ASP A 53 -1.37 -5.07 13.86
C ASP A 53 -2.48 -4.39 14.66
N TYR A 54 -3.52 -5.16 14.93
CA TYR A 54 -4.71 -4.70 15.65
C TYR A 54 -5.17 -5.72 16.68
N VAL A 55 -6.01 -5.27 17.59
CA VAL A 55 -6.69 -6.12 18.57
C VAL A 55 -8.18 -6.05 18.31
N ASP A 56 -8.81 -7.22 18.06
CA ASP A 56 -10.26 -7.32 18.05
C ASP A 56 -10.78 -7.32 19.48
N ILE A 57 -11.76 -6.47 19.74
CA ILE A 57 -12.45 -6.32 21.00
C ILE A 57 -13.90 -6.76 20.80
N VAL A 58 -14.30 -7.79 21.50
CA VAL A 58 -15.67 -8.32 21.46
C VAL A 58 -16.32 -8.18 22.83
N VAL A 59 -17.54 -7.66 22.85
CA VAL A 59 -18.34 -7.50 24.07
C VAL A 59 -19.62 -8.32 23.95
N LYS A 60 -19.86 -9.19 24.94
CA LYS A 60 -21.07 -9.97 25.03
C LYS A 60 -21.90 -9.54 26.25
N ASP A 61 -23.23 -9.59 26.14
CA ASP A 61 -24.12 -9.35 27.26
C ASP A 61 -24.33 -10.63 28.08
N GLY A 62 -25.10 -10.54 29.20
CA GLY A 62 -25.39 -11.62 30.08
C GLY A 62 -26.14 -12.82 29.46
N THR A 63 -26.66 -12.66 28.23
CA THR A 63 -27.27 -13.76 27.46
C THR A 63 -26.27 -14.44 26.52
N GLY A 64 -25.05 -13.90 26.41
CA GLY A 64 -24.01 -14.35 25.49
C GLY A 64 -24.10 -13.74 24.09
N ALA A 65 -25.06 -12.84 23.85
CA ALA A 65 -25.18 -12.15 22.56
C ALA A 65 -24.03 -11.13 22.36
N ASP A 66 -23.53 -11.04 21.13
CA ASP A 66 -22.55 -10.01 20.75
C ASP A 66 -23.24 -8.64 20.68
N VAL A 67 -22.79 -7.73 21.53
CA VAL A 67 -23.32 -6.37 21.65
C VAL A 67 -22.25 -5.31 21.37
N THR A 68 -21.10 -5.71 20.81
CA THR A 68 -19.93 -4.86 20.57
C THR A 68 -20.30 -3.56 19.84
N ALA A 69 -21.09 -3.66 18.77
CA ALA A 69 -21.49 -2.51 17.96
C ALA A 69 -22.35 -1.46 18.71
N SER A 70 -22.94 -1.85 19.86
CA SER A 70 -23.74 -0.95 20.70
C SER A 70 -23.02 -0.51 21.98
N CYS A 71 -21.74 -0.84 22.11
CA CYS A 71 -20.88 -0.44 23.22
C CYS A 71 -19.96 0.70 22.83
N SER A 72 -19.66 1.58 23.80
CA SER A 72 -18.50 2.49 23.71
C SER A 72 -17.30 1.80 24.37
N LEU A 73 -16.17 1.76 23.65
CA LEU A 73 -14.94 1.13 24.09
C LEU A 73 -13.92 2.19 24.51
N PHE A 74 -13.17 1.93 25.59
CA PHE A 74 -12.24 2.91 26.15
C PHE A 74 -10.89 2.28 26.50
N LEU A 75 -9.81 3.07 26.33
CA LEU A 75 -8.53 2.88 26.98
C LEU A 75 -8.46 3.77 28.22
N ASN A 76 -8.03 3.20 29.35
CA ASN A 76 -7.85 3.90 30.62
C ASN A 76 -9.08 4.76 31.00
N ASP A 77 -10.28 4.28 30.67
CA ASP A 77 -11.60 4.90 30.91
C ASP A 77 -11.86 6.25 30.22
N THR A 78 -10.91 6.78 29.50
CA THR A 78 -10.95 8.15 28.92
C THR A 78 -10.84 8.20 27.41
N GLU A 79 -9.95 7.42 26.81
CA GLU A 79 -9.72 7.42 25.37
C GLU A 79 -10.71 6.47 24.66
N SER A 80 -11.55 7.01 23.78
CA SER A 80 -12.47 6.20 22.97
C SER A 80 -11.72 5.51 21.82
N ILE A 81 -11.96 4.20 21.66
CA ILE A 81 -11.31 3.37 20.64
C ILE A 81 -12.33 2.58 19.81
N SER A 82 -11.88 2.08 18.65
CA SER A 82 -12.65 1.17 17.81
C SER A 82 -12.53 -0.29 18.31
N ASN A 83 -13.45 -1.14 17.88
CA ASN A 83 -13.39 -2.58 18.16
C ASN A 83 -12.25 -3.31 17.45
N ASN A 84 -11.68 -2.74 16.37
CA ASN A 84 -10.43 -3.18 15.74
C ASN A 84 -9.35 -2.15 16.09
N TYR A 85 -8.84 -2.19 17.29
CA TYR A 85 -7.92 -1.18 17.80
C TYR A 85 -6.51 -1.38 17.26
N ILE A 86 -5.99 -0.38 16.52
CA ILE A 86 -4.59 -0.29 16.08
C ILE A 86 -3.86 0.64 17.06
N PRO A 87 -2.84 0.17 17.81
CA PRO A 87 -2.20 0.98 18.84
C PRO A 87 -1.35 2.12 18.28
N THR A 88 -1.38 3.25 18.97
CA THR A 88 -0.66 4.48 18.63
C THR A 88 0.46 4.83 19.61
N SER A 89 0.50 4.14 20.77
CA SER A 89 1.53 4.35 21.80
C SER A 89 1.88 3.04 22.50
N VAL A 90 3.14 2.90 22.92
CA VAL A 90 3.65 1.77 23.69
C VAL A 90 3.26 1.94 25.16
N GLY A 91 2.89 0.84 25.83
CA GLY A 91 2.51 0.86 27.23
C GLY A 91 1.55 -0.27 27.61
N THR A 92 1.07 -0.22 28.85
CA THR A 92 0.04 -1.12 29.36
C THR A 92 -1.22 -0.31 29.60
N PHE A 93 -2.33 -0.76 29.00
CA PHE A 93 -3.60 -0.06 28.99
C PHE A 93 -4.70 -0.93 29.57
N LYS A 94 -5.65 -0.30 30.26
CA LYS A 94 -6.92 -0.90 30.67
C LYS A 94 -7.92 -0.72 29.54
N VAL A 95 -8.61 -1.81 29.16
CA VAL A 95 -9.68 -1.78 28.16
C VAL A 95 -11.00 -2.05 28.86
N THR A 96 -11.97 -1.17 28.67
CA THR A 96 -13.32 -1.28 29.21
C THR A 96 -14.37 -1.01 28.14
N ALA A 97 -15.56 -1.54 28.33
CA ALA A 97 -16.74 -1.28 27.49
C ALA A 97 -17.90 -0.75 28.33
N LYS A 98 -18.66 0.20 27.78
CA LYS A 98 -19.85 0.80 28.44
C LYS A 98 -21.07 0.71 27.53
N ARG A 99 -22.23 0.34 28.08
CA ARG A 99 -23.51 0.27 27.38
C ARG A 99 -24.67 0.50 28.35
N GLY A 100 -25.45 1.55 28.15
CA GLY A 100 -26.68 1.80 28.92
C GLY A 100 -26.48 1.79 30.43
N GLY A 101 -25.40 2.35 30.95
CA GLY A 101 -25.07 2.37 32.40
C GLY A 101 -24.32 1.13 32.92
N ALA A 102 -24.24 0.04 32.13
CA ALA A 102 -23.40 -1.10 32.44
C ALA A 102 -21.96 -0.86 32.03
N VAL A 103 -21.02 -1.40 32.80
CA VAL A 103 -19.57 -1.39 32.50
C VAL A 103 -19.09 -2.84 32.50
N SER A 104 -18.23 -3.18 31.51
CA SER A 104 -17.63 -4.53 31.44
C SER A 104 -16.60 -4.74 32.54
N ASP A 105 -16.18 -6.01 32.69
CA ASP A 105 -14.89 -6.32 33.28
C ASP A 105 -13.75 -5.62 32.57
N GLU A 106 -12.70 -5.29 33.30
CA GLU A 106 -11.48 -4.68 32.78
C GLU A 106 -10.56 -5.73 32.15
N LYS A 107 -10.00 -5.44 30.99
CA LYS A 107 -8.94 -6.25 30.39
C LYS A 107 -7.66 -5.45 30.26
N THR A 108 -6.52 -6.09 30.45
CA THR A 108 -5.21 -5.49 30.26
C THR A 108 -4.73 -5.75 28.84
N LEU A 109 -4.33 -4.69 28.12
CA LEU A 109 -3.68 -4.73 26.83
C LEU A 109 -2.25 -4.19 26.95
N THR A 110 -1.26 -4.99 26.59
CA THR A 110 0.15 -4.57 26.54
C THR A 110 0.53 -4.25 25.09
N VAL A 111 0.90 -3.01 24.82
CA VAL A 111 1.42 -2.57 23.54
C VAL A 111 2.94 -2.51 23.62
N VAL A 112 3.61 -3.30 22.78
CA VAL A 112 5.07 -3.37 22.74
C VAL A 112 5.64 -2.61 21.54
N PRO A 113 6.92 -2.18 21.59
CA PRO A 113 7.59 -1.60 20.44
C PRO A 113 7.57 -2.56 19.24
N ARG A 114 7.57 -1.99 18.03
CA ARG A 114 7.69 -2.73 16.79
C ARG A 114 8.98 -3.55 16.76
N SER A 115 8.89 -4.83 16.42
CA SER A 115 10.05 -5.69 16.19
C SER A 115 10.74 -5.35 14.86
N ALA A 116 12.02 -5.73 14.74
CA ALA A 116 12.74 -5.64 13.47
C ALA A 116 12.09 -6.57 12.44
N SER A 117 11.97 -6.09 11.21
CA SER A 117 11.48 -6.94 10.12
C SER A 117 12.58 -7.93 9.68
N PRO A 118 12.26 -9.21 9.47
CA PRO A 118 13.18 -10.17 8.87
C PRO A 118 13.36 -9.94 7.37
N TYR A 119 12.55 -9.05 6.75
CA TYR A 119 12.57 -8.79 5.32
C TYR A 119 13.27 -7.46 5.04
N PRO A 120 14.36 -7.47 4.26
CA PRO A 120 15.01 -6.22 3.86
C PRO A 120 14.04 -5.38 3.02
N GLN A 121 14.02 -4.08 3.28
CA GLN A 121 13.27 -3.15 2.45
C GLN A 121 13.94 -3.04 1.08
N LYS A 122 13.18 -3.27 0.03
CA LYS A 122 13.53 -2.96 -1.36
C LYS A 122 12.69 -1.80 -1.86
N VAL A 123 13.30 -0.94 -2.65
CA VAL A 123 12.69 0.28 -3.14
C VAL A 123 12.38 0.12 -4.62
N LEU A 124 11.12 0.31 -4.99
CA LEU A 124 10.71 0.39 -6.37
C LEU A 124 10.94 1.82 -6.88
N VAL A 125 11.65 1.93 -8.00
CA VAL A 125 11.88 3.21 -8.72
C VAL A 125 11.33 3.06 -10.11
N GLU A 126 10.23 3.75 -10.41
CA GLU A 126 9.60 3.76 -11.72
C GLU A 126 10.07 5.00 -12.48
N ASP A 127 10.97 4.79 -13.48
CA ASP A 127 11.54 5.84 -14.35
C ASP A 127 10.64 6.03 -15.58
N VAL A 128 9.87 7.09 -15.57
CA VAL A 128 9.02 7.47 -16.71
C VAL A 128 9.86 8.20 -17.74
N THR A 129 10.13 7.54 -18.86
CA THR A 129 11.15 7.86 -19.83
C THR A 129 10.67 7.71 -21.27
N GLY A 130 11.55 8.00 -22.24
CA GLY A 130 11.30 7.80 -23.67
C GLY A 130 12.54 7.98 -24.49
N THR A 131 12.67 7.23 -25.60
CA THR A 131 13.81 7.27 -26.52
C THR A 131 14.00 8.65 -27.15
N TRP A 132 12.94 9.42 -27.27
CA TRP A 132 12.89 10.79 -27.78
C TRP A 132 13.23 11.86 -26.72
N CYS A 133 13.28 11.48 -25.44
CA CYS A 133 13.46 12.41 -24.32
C CYS A 133 14.94 12.75 -24.12
N GLY A 134 15.37 13.93 -24.54
CA GLY A 134 16.77 14.35 -24.49
C GLY A 134 17.34 14.53 -23.08
N TYR A 135 16.52 14.79 -22.08
CA TYR A 135 16.96 14.93 -20.68
C TYR A 135 16.91 13.61 -19.89
N CYS A 136 16.30 12.57 -20.44
CA CYS A 136 16.14 11.27 -19.76
C CYS A 136 17.49 10.54 -19.59
N THR A 137 18.47 10.79 -20.43
CA THR A 137 19.85 10.27 -20.31
C THR A 137 20.49 10.60 -18.97
N ARG A 138 20.19 11.78 -18.39
CA ARG A 138 20.70 12.19 -17.07
C ARG A 138 20.16 11.29 -15.96
N VAL A 139 18.86 11.01 -15.99
CA VAL A 139 18.21 10.17 -15.01
C VAL A 139 18.68 8.74 -15.13
N ALA A 140 18.72 8.19 -16.35
CA ALA A 140 19.24 6.85 -16.60
C ALA A 140 20.67 6.70 -16.04
N TRP A 141 21.57 7.65 -16.31
CA TRP A 141 22.94 7.63 -15.79
C TRP A 141 22.99 7.69 -14.26
N LYS A 142 22.19 8.54 -13.63
CA LYS A 142 22.15 8.63 -12.15
C LYS A 142 21.65 7.32 -11.52
N LEU A 143 20.56 6.75 -12.05
CA LEU A 143 19.99 5.51 -11.53
C LEU A 143 20.92 4.32 -11.75
N GLU A 144 21.56 4.20 -12.93
CA GLU A 144 22.55 3.16 -13.21
C GLU A 144 23.70 3.17 -12.20
N ASN A 145 24.26 4.36 -11.92
CA ASN A 145 25.34 4.49 -10.93
C ASN A 145 24.86 4.19 -9.51
N TYR A 146 23.64 4.58 -9.16
CA TYR A 146 23.10 4.33 -7.82
C TYR A 146 22.83 2.84 -7.57
N VAL A 147 22.17 2.15 -8.51
CA VAL A 147 21.82 0.73 -8.33
C VAL A 147 23.04 -0.19 -8.38
N ALA A 148 24.13 0.22 -9.03
CA ALA A 148 25.38 -0.54 -9.05
C ALA A 148 25.94 -0.80 -7.65
N THR A 149 25.66 0.08 -6.69
CA THR A 149 26.06 -0.06 -5.28
C THR A 149 24.88 -0.33 -4.33
N ASN A 150 23.65 -0.23 -4.83
CA ASN A 150 22.43 -0.39 -4.04
C ASN A 150 21.46 -1.40 -4.70
N PRO A 151 21.77 -2.72 -4.69
CA PRO A 151 20.99 -3.74 -5.41
C PRO A 151 19.57 -3.93 -4.86
N ARG A 152 19.23 -3.35 -3.72
CA ARG A 152 17.86 -3.33 -3.17
C ARG A 152 16.99 -2.21 -3.78
N CYS A 153 17.57 -1.36 -4.63
CA CYS A 153 16.83 -0.38 -5.42
C CYS A 153 16.49 -1.00 -6.78
N LEU A 154 15.21 -1.21 -7.04
CA LEU A 154 14.70 -1.89 -8.23
C LEU A 154 14.15 -0.84 -9.19
N VAL A 155 14.84 -0.63 -10.31
CA VAL A 155 14.42 0.33 -11.35
C VAL A 155 13.52 -0.37 -12.35
N VAL A 156 12.44 0.31 -12.76
CA VAL A 156 11.53 -0.10 -13.85
C VAL A 156 11.38 1.08 -14.80
N GLY A 157 11.82 0.91 -16.04
CA GLY A 157 11.68 1.91 -17.09
C GLY A 157 10.29 1.88 -17.71
N ILE A 158 9.53 2.95 -17.56
CA ILE A 158 8.20 3.09 -18.14
C ILE A 158 8.28 4.03 -19.33
N HIS A 159 8.42 3.46 -20.52
CA HIS A 159 8.48 4.21 -21.76
C HIS A 159 7.09 4.74 -22.14
N GLY A 160 7.03 6.01 -22.55
CA GLY A 160 5.78 6.63 -22.95
C GLY A 160 5.97 7.87 -23.84
N GLY A 161 4.94 8.15 -24.65
CA GLY A 161 4.90 9.32 -25.53
C GLY A 161 5.77 9.20 -26.79
N GLY A 162 5.59 10.14 -27.73
CA GLY A 162 6.31 10.15 -28.99
C GLY A 162 6.18 8.85 -29.80
N ASN A 163 7.11 8.65 -30.73
CA ASN A 163 7.23 7.40 -31.50
C ASN A 163 8.21 6.42 -30.81
N ASP A 164 8.06 6.23 -29.53
CA ASP A 164 8.93 5.32 -28.78
C ASP A 164 8.55 3.86 -29.08
N PRO A 165 9.47 3.00 -29.56
CA PRO A 165 9.17 1.61 -29.89
C PRO A 165 8.91 0.75 -28.65
N PHE A 166 9.17 1.28 -27.47
CA PHE A 166 9.00 0.59 -26.18
C PHE A 166 7.81 1.12 -25.39
N ASN A 167 6.98 2.01 -25.97
CA ASN A 167 5.83 2.60 -25.28
C ASN A 167 5.02 1.55 -24.54
N PHE A 168 4.97 1.68 -23.22
CA PHE A 168 4.13 0.79 -22.41
C PHE A 168 2.66 0.97 -22.80
N GLN A 169 1.97 -0.13 -23.05
CA GLN A 169 0.60 -0.11 -23.58
C GLN A 169 -0.36 0.80 -22.77
N TYR A 170 -0.17 0.86 -21.46
CA TYR A 170 -1.03 1.63 -20.55
C TYR A 170 -0.35 2.88 -19.97
N TYR A 171 0.70 3.42 -20.62
CA TYR A 171 1.38 4.60 -20.09
C TYR A 171 0.45 5.81 -19.88
N PRO A 172 -0.58 6.08 -20.72
CA PRO A 172 -1.47 7.21 -20.46
C PRO A 172 -2.25 7.07 -19.15
N THR A 173 -2.72 5.85 -18.85
CA THR A 173 -3.40 5.52 -17.59
C THR A 173 -2.44 5.67 -16.40
N TYR A 174 -1.21 5.16 -16.54
CA TYR A 174 -0.16 5.33 -15.55
C TYR A 174 0.16 6.81 -15.29
N ASN A 175 0.36 7.58 -16.35
CA ASN A 175 0.68 9.01 -16.26
C ASN A 175 -0.42 9.80 -15.54
N THR A 176 -1.69 9.50 -15.85
CA THR A 176 -2.84 10.11 -15.19
C THR A 176 -2.87 9.79 -13.70
N GLN A 177 -2.68 8.52 -13.34
CA GLN A 177 -2.70 8.07 -11.94
C GLN A 177 -1.62 8.77 -11.08
N PHE A 178 -0.42 8.92 -11.64
CA PHE A 178 0.72 9.50 -10.89
C PHE A 178 0.98 10.97 -11.19
N GLY A 179 0.11 11.62 -11.97
CA GLY A 179 0.23 13.05 -12.31
C GLY A 179 1.53 13.37 -13.06
N ILE A 180 1.90 12.52 -14.03
CA ILE A 180 3.06 12.73 -14.87
C ILE A 180 2.70 13.72 -15.96
N THR A 181 3.34 14.89 -15.95
CA THR A 181 3.12 15.99 -16.90
C THR A 181 4.34 16.26 -17.77
N GLY A 182 5.45 15.57 -17.56
CA GLY A 182 6.69 15.75 -18.31
C GLY A 182 7.69 14.63 -18.09
N TYR A 183 8.70 14.59 -18.94
CA TYR A 183 9.78 13.60 -18.98
C TYR A 183 11.15 14.27 -18.84
N PRO A 184 12.09 13.67 -18.08
CA PRO A 184 11.93 12.50 -17.24
C PRO A 184 11.07 12.77 -16.00
N SER A 185 10.41 11.74 -15.49
CA SER A 185 9.78 11.77 -14.17
C SER A 185 10.03 10.44 -13.47
N VAL A 186 10.50 10.48 -12.24
CA VAL A 186 10.77 9.26 -11.46
C VAL A 186 9.86 9.23 -10.26
N ILE A 187 9.23 8.07 -10.04
CA ILE A 187 8.36 7.82 -8.89
C ILE A 187 9.02 6.77 -7.98
N VAL A 188 9.20 7.13 -6.72
CA VAL A 188 9.77 6.24 -5.70
C VAL A 188 8.64 5.62 -4.89
N ASN A 189 8.62 4.28 -4.86
CA ASN A 189 7.63 3.48 -4.15
C ASN A 189 6.18 3.91 -4.43
N ARG A 190 5.86 4.37 -5.64
CA ARG A 190 4.54 4.91 -6.03
C ARG A 190 4.03 6.03 -5.10
N LYS A 191 4.90 6.62 -4.28
CA LYS A 191 4.54 7.53 -3.21
C LYS A 191 4.94 8.98 -3.47
N SER A 192 6.13 9.21 -4.00
CA SER A 192 6.69 10.54 -4.23
C SER A 192 7.48 10.61 -5.51
N LYS A 193 7.55 11.80 -6.12
CA LYS A 193 8.50 12.09 -7.20
C LYS A 193 9.90 12.22 -6.59
N TRP A 194 10.88 11.61 -7.25
CA TRP A 194 12.29 11.77 -6.92
C TRP A 194 12.81 13.13 -7.38
N SER A 195 13.48 13.84 -6.51
CA SER A 195 14.12 15.14 -6.84
C SER A 195 15.52 14.99 -7.44
N GLU A 196 15.92 13.78 -7.81
CA GLU A 196 17.28 13.39 -8.22
C GLU A 196 18.32 13.49 -7.09
N ASN A 197 17.88 13.47 -5.84
CA ASN A 197 18.72 13.40 -4.65
C ASN A 197 18.76 11.95 -4.12
N ASN A 198 19.95 11.34 -4.12
CA ASN A 198 20.14 9.95 -3.69
C ASN A 198 19.76 9.73 -2.21
N ALA A 199 19.84 10.75 -1.35
CA ALA A 199 19.42 10.64 0.04
C ALA A 199 17.93 10.24 0.21
N GLU A 200 17.09 10.54 -0.77
CA GLU A 200 15.67 10.11 -0.77
C GLU A 200 15.57 8.59 -0.97
N LEU A 201 16.42 8.02 -1.84
CA LEU A 201 16.49 6.57 -2.07
C LEU A 201 17.11 5.86 -0.87
N ASP A 202 18.17 6.45 -0.27
CA ASP A 202 18.78 5.93 0.96
C ASP A 202 17.77 5.89 2.10
N ALA A 203 17.00 6.95 2.29
CA ALA A 203 15.94 7.01 3.30
C ALA A 203 14.83 5.98 3.03
N ALA A 204 14.47 5.76 1.77
CA ALA A 204 13.48 4.75 1.39
C ALA A 204 13.98 3.31 1.68
N LEU A 205 15.27 3.04 1.45
CA LEU A 205 15.90 1.74 1.74
C LEU A 205 16.00 1.42 3.24
N GLN A 206 15.89 2.43 4.11
CA GLN A 206 15.90 2.27 5.58
C GLN A 206 14.49 2.10 6.17
N GLN A 207 13.45 2.16 5.34
CA GLN A 207 12.09 1.95 5.84
C GLN A 207 11.90 0.52 6.36
N TRP A 208 11.02 0.38 7.32
CA TRP A 208 10.63 -0.93 7.83
C TRP A 208 9.64 -1.60 6.87
N SER A 209 9.83 -2.88 6.59
CA SER A 209 8.96 -3.64 5.71
C SER A 209 7.97 -4.52 6.47
N PRO A 210 6.65 -4.43 6.21
CA PRO A 210 5.64 -5.28 6.83
C PRO A 210 5.55 -6.69 6.23
N LEU A 211 6.27 -6.95 5.13
CA LEU A 211 6.17 -8.20 4.37
C LEU A 211 7.44 -8.46 3.54
N GLY A 212 7.66 -9.72 3.19
CA GLY A 212 8.63 -10.15 2.21
C GLY A 212 7.96 -10.76 0.97
N LEU A 213 8.67 -10.73 -0.15
CA LEU A 213 8.23 -11.38 -1.38
C LEU A 213 9.29 -12.40 -1.82
N SER A 214 8.83 -13.51 -2.37
CA SER A 214 9.66 -14.44 -3.13
C SER A 214 9.07 -14.66 -4.51
N ILE A 215 9.92 -14.95 -5.49
CA ILE A 215 9.54 -15.20 -6.89
C ILE A 215 10.22 -16.48 -7.32
N ALA A 216 9.44 -17.40 -7.89
CA ALA A 216 9.96 -18.58 -8.58
C ALA A 216 9.32 -18.65 -9.96
N SER A 217 10.13 -18.79 -11.01
CA SER A 217 9.60 -18.86 -12.37
C SER A 217 10.35 -19.83 -13.26
N THR A 218 9.70 -20.22 -14.35
CA THR A 218 10.25 -20.99 -15.45
C THR A 218 9.93 -20.28 -16.77
N THR A 219 10.77 -20.46 -17.78
CA THR A 219 10.59 -19.90 -19.09
C THR A 219 10.24 -20.96 -20.12
N SER A 220 9.30 -20.68 -20.98
CA SER A 220 9.08 -21.38 -22.24
C SER A 220 9.34 -20.45 -23.42
N GLY A 221 9.32 -20.96 -24.67
CA GLY A 221 9.49 -20.10 -25.86
C GLY A 221 8.43 -19.02 -26.03
N THR A 222 7.29 -19.13 -25.37
CA THR A 222 6.11 -18.27 -25.57
C THR A 222 5.63 -17.59 -24.30
N SER A 223 6.06 -18.05 -23.12
CA SER A 223 5.59 -17.49 -21.84
C SER A 223 6.61 -17.70 -20.71
N ILE A 224 6.44 -16.92 -19.66
CA ILE A 224 7.08 -17.07 -18.36
C ILE A 224 5.98 -17.42 -17.36
N THR A 225 6.10 -18.58 -16.71
CA THR A 225 5.16 -19.04 -15.69
C THR A 225 5.85 -19.10 -14.34
N GLY A 226 5.11 -18.89 -13.27
CA GLY A 226 5.71 -18.91 -11.95
C GLY A 226 4.72 -18.64 -10.83
N THR A 227 5.30 -18.40 -9.66
CA THR A 227 4.56 -18.06 -8.44
C THR A 227 5.27 -16.93 -7.72
N VAL A 228 4.49 -15.94 -7.29
CA VAL A 228 4.90 -14.96 -6.30
C VAL A 228 4.31 -15.36 -4.96
N MET A 229 5.13 -15.44 -3.93
CA MET A 229 4.67 -15.63 -2.56
C MET A 229 4.90 -14.34 -1.78
N VAL A 230 3.89 -13.93 -1.00
CA VAL A 230 3.95 -12.81 -0.05
C VAL A 230 3.91 -13.39 1.35
N LYS A 231 4.91 -13.08 2.18
CA LYS A 231 4.96 -13.49 3.59
C LYS A 231 4.85 -12.29 4.50
N PHE A 232 3.83 -12.29 5.36
CA PHE A 232 3.50 -11.14 6.19
C PHE A 232 4.26 -11.17 7.52
N HIS A 233 4.76 -10.01 7.94
CA HIS A 233 5.30 -9.78 9.29
C HIS A 233 4.28 -9.11 10.21
N VAL A 234 3.07 -8.89 9.71
CA VAL A 234 1.96 -8.20 10.37
C VAL A 234 0.65 -8.97 10.20
N THR A 235 -0.31 -8.70 11.08
CA THR A 235 -1.72 -9.04 10.88
C THR A 235 -2.49 -7.73 10.68
N SER A 236 -3.14 -7.57 9.52
CA SER A 236 -3.69 -6.26 9.16
C SER A 236 -5.04 -6.35 8.44
N LEU A 237 -5.90 -5.37 8.73
CA LEU A 237 -7.13 -5.12 7.97
C LEU A 237 -6.92 -4.15 6.81
N ARG A 238 -5.70 -3.61 6.66
CA ARG A 238 -5.38 -2.66 5.60
C ARG A 238 -5.47 -3.36 4.24
N PRO A 239 -6.24 -2.81 3.29
CA PRO A 239 -6.32 -3.38 1.95
C PRO A 239 -4.97 -3.27 1.25
N MET A 240 -4.54 -4.37 0.63
CA MET A 240 -3.28 -4.49 -0.10
C MET A 240 -3.53 -5.08 -1.48
N ARG A 241 -2.70 -4.72 -2.45
CA ARG A 241 -2.69 -5.32 -3.78
C ARG A 241 -1.30 -5.78 -4.18
N LEU A 242 -1.25 -6.86 -4.94
CA LEU A 242 -0.02 -7.38 -5.53
C LEU A 242 0.04 -7.00 -7.01
N VAL A 243 1.15 -6.39 -7.41
CA VAL A 243 1.51 -6.18 -8.82
C VAL A 243 2.60 -7.17 -9.21
N ILE A 244 2.44 -7.80 -10.37
CA ILE A 244 3.44 -8.68 -11.00
C ILE A 244 3.68 -8.16 -12.40
N ALA A 245 4.92 -7.73 -12.68
CA ALA A 245 5.30 -7.08 -13.93
C ALA A 245 6.46 -7.81 -14.62
N LEU A 246 6.44 -7.81 -15.95
CA LEU A 246 7.53 -8.27 -16.80
C LEU A 246 8.35 -7.06 -17.23
N VAL A 247 9.64 -7.11 -16.98
CA VAL A 247 10.62 -6.16 -17.50
C VAL A 247 11.60 -6.87 -18.44
N GLU A 248 12.15 -6.13 -19.40
CA GLU A 248 13.13 -6.64 -20.36
C GLU A 248 14.37 -5.75 -20.36
N ASP A 249 15.54 -6.37 -20.28
CA ASP A 249 16.83 -5.71 -20.31
C ASP A 249 17.50 -5.77 -21.68
N GLY A 250 18.42 -4.83 -21.91
CA GLY A 250 19.33 -4.88 -23.05
C GLY A 250 18.64 -4.58 -24.39
N LEU A 251 17.59 -3.78 -24.39
CA LEU A 251 16.95 -3.29 -25.61
C LEU A 251 17.79 -2.16 -26.21
N VAL A 252 18.34 -2.37 -27.40
CA VAL A 252 19.21 -1.40 -28.09
C VAL A 252 18.38 -0.55 -29.03
N HIS A 253 18.37 0.77 -28.79
CA HIS A 253 17.71 1.75 -29.67
C HIS A 253 18.34 3.13 -29.46
N PRO A 254 18.43 3.99 -30.51
CA PRO A 254 18.91 5.34 -30.35
C PRO A 254 18.16 6.15 -29.31
N GLN A 255 18.88 6.88 -28.48
CA GLN A 255 18.36 7.74 -27.43
C GLN A 255 18.75 9.18 -27.69
N VAL A 256 17.78 10.08 -27.77
CA VAL A 256 18.08 11.53 -27.88
C VAL A 256 18.80 11.97 -26.61
N ASN A 257 19.85 12.80 -26.77
CA ASN A 257 20.69 13.24 -25.66
C ASN A 257 20.99 14.73 -25.75
N PHE A 258 20.40 15.54 -24.90
CA PHE A 258 20.67 16.98 -24.82
C PHE A 258 21.93 17.33 -24.01
N TYR A 259 22.60 16.33 -23.43
CA TYR A 259 23.90 16.45 -22.76
C TYR A 259 25.06 16.14 -23.74
N SER A 260 24.98 16.67 -24.93
CA SER A 260 26.01 16.58 -25.94
C SER A 260 26.66 17.95 -26.16
N PRO A 261 27.92 18.02 -26.67
CA PRO A 261 28.56 19.29 -27.00
C PRO A 261 27.76 20.14 -28.01
N SER A 262 27.10 19.48 -28.96
CA SER A 262 26.24 20.14 -29.95
C SER A 262 25.01 20.81 -29.35
N ALA A 263 24.56 20.35 -28.19
CA ALA A 263 23.49 20.95 -27.43
C ALA A 263 23.98 21.95 -26.36
N GLY A 264 25.29 22.14 -26.23
CA GLY A 264 25.91 23.07 -25.28
C GLY A 264 25.81 22.62 -23.81
N ALA A 265 25.47 21.36 -23.55
CA ALA A 265 25.28 20.85 -22.21
C ALA A 265 26.57 20.36 -21.55
N THR A 266 26.72 20.57 -20.26
CA THR A 266 27.77 20.00 -19.40
C THR A 266 27.12 19.45 -18.11
N PRO A 267 27.52 18.27 -17.60
CA PRO A 267 28.53 17.36 -18.19
C PRO A 267 28.04 16.65 -19.47
N HIS A 268 28.99 16.19 -20.29
CA HIS A 268 28.69 15.40 -21.46
C HIS A 268 28.45 13.93 -21.09
N LEU A 269 27.19 13.51 -21.02
CA LEU A 269 26.83 12.13 -20.75
C LEU A 269 26.94 11.26 -22.01
N TYR A 270 27.23 9.96 -21.83
CA TYR A 270 27.34 8.95 -22.89
C TYR A 270 28.27 9.42 -24.04
N GLY A 271 29.44 10.01 -23.67
CA GLY A 271 30.42 10.49 -24.63
C GLY A 271 29.99 11.70 -25.42
N GLY A 272 28.93 12.38 -25.04
CA GLY A 272 28.40 13.55 -25.71
C GLY A 272 27.73 13.29 -27.06
N LEU A 273 27.37 12.04 -27.35
CA LEU A 273 26.66 11.67 -28.58
C LEU A 273 25.20 12.14 -28.55
N ASN A 274 24.69 12.58 -29.72
CA ASN A 274 23.26 12.91 -29.92
C ASN A 274 22.83 12.57 -31.37
N PRO A 275 21.98 11.52 -31.56
CA PRO A 275 21.54 10.56 -30.54
C PRO A 275 22.68 9.63 -30.10
N VAL A 276 22.52 9.02 -28.93
CA VAL A 276 23.33 7.86 -28.52
C VAL A 276 22.82 6.65 -29.28
N THR A 277 23.46 6.29 -30.39
CA THR A 277 22.92 5.33 -31.37
C THR A 277 22.77 3.91 -30.82
N ASN A 278 23.67 3.48 -29.92
CA ASN A 278 23.68 2.15 -29.32
C ASN A 278 23.30 2.19 -27.84
N PHE A 279 22.34 3.07 -27.49
CA PHE A 279 21.87 3.16 -26.11
C PHE A 279 21.16 1.85 -25.69
N VAL A 280 21.56 1.35 -24.54
CA VAL A 280 20.99 0.11 -23.96
C VAL A 280 19.94 0.49 -22.93
N HIS A 281 18.67 0.30 -23.29
CA HIS A 281 17.55 0.48 -22.36
C HIS A 281 17.44 -0.73 -21.45
N LYS A 282 17.32 -0.49 -20.14
CA LYS A 282 17.30 -1.52 -19.09
C LYS A 282 15.96 -1.54 -18.37
N ALA A 283 15.59 -2.70 -17.86
CA ALA A 283 14.38 -2.94 -17.06
C ALA A 283 13.11 -2.30 -17.66
N VAL A 284 12.99 -2.36 -18.99
CA VAL A 284 11.85 -1.77 -19.72
C VAL A 284 10.59 -2.54 -19.40
N LEU A 285 9.58 -1.86 -18.84
CA LEU A 285 8.26 -2.46 -18.53
C LEU A 285 7.58 -2.91 -19.81
N ARG A 286 7.34 -4.22 -19.95
CA ARG A 286 6.69 -4.78 -21.12
C ARG A 286 5.19 -4.99 -20.88
N ARG A 287 4.83 -5.56 -19.75
CA ARG A 287 3.43 -5.82 -19.36
C ARG A 287 3.30 -6.22 -17.90
N THR A 288 2.08 -6.35 -17.41
CA THR A 288 1.77 -6.90 -16.09
C THR A 288 0.99 -8.21 -16.25
N ALA A 289 1.13 -9.13 -15.28
CA ALA A 289 0.30 -10.32 -15.14
C ALA A 289 -0.98 -10.02 -14.36
N THR A 290 -0.91 -9.04 -13.47
CA THR A 290 -2.02 -8.50 -12.67
C THR A 290 -2.63 -7.29 -13.37
N ASP A 291 -3.68 -6.72 -12.79
CA ASP A 291 -4.06 -5.34 -13.12
C ASP A 291 -2.86 -4.40 -12.97
N LEU A 292 -2.85 -3.28 -13.71
CA LEU A 292 -1.77 -2.28 -13.67
C LEU A 292 -1.50 -1.74 -12.25
N PHE A 293 -2.56 -1.64 -11.45
CA PHE A 293 -2.51 -1.15 -10.07
C PHE A 293 -2.62 -2.28 -9.03
N GLY A 294 -2.53 -3.52 -9.48
CA GLY A 294 -2.48 -4.72 -8.67
C GLY A 294 -3.83 -5.37 -8.43
N ASP A 295 -3.78 -6.68 -8.18
CA ASP A 295 -4.92 -7.50 -7.79
C ASP A 295 -5.03 -7.54 -6.27
N ASP A 296 -6.25 -7.55 -5.75
CA ASP A 296 -6.52 -7.52 -4.31
C ASP A 296 -5.95 -8.76 -3.60
N ILE A 297 -5.21 -8.54 -2.53
CA ILE A 297 -4.86 -9.59 -1.57
C ILE A 297 -6.03 -9.69 -0.58
N PRO A 298 -6.69 -10.86 -0.45
CA PRO A 298 -7.78 -11.00 0.51
C PRO A 298 -7.32 -10.66 1.93
N VAL A 299 -8.03 -9.77 2.62
CA VAL A 299 -7.66 -9.30 3.96
C VAL A 299 -7.43 -10.46 4.94
N LYS A 300 -8.23 -11.53 4.85
CA LYS A 300 -8.07 -12.76 5.66
C LYS A 300 -6.72 -13.46 5.48
N GLU A 301 -6.00 -13.19 4.41
CA GLU A 301 -4.66 -13.73 4.15
C GLU A 301 -3.54 -12.88 4.77
N VAL A 302 -3.82 -11.62 5.13
CA VAL A 302 -2.85 -10.69 5.73
C VAL A 302 -2.69 -10.99 7.22
N VAL A 303 -2.06 -12.14 7.51
CA VAL A 303 -1.85 -12.66 8.87
C VAL A 303 -0.37 -12.90 9.09
N LYS A 304 0.17 -12.46 10.22
CA LYS A 304 1.58 -12.60 10.60
C LYS A 304 2.07 -14.05 10.41
N ASN A 305 3.21 -14.18 9.74
CA ASN A 305 3.86 -15.45 9.36
C ASN A 305 3.13 -16.29 8.30
N ARG A 306 1.96 -15.88 7.82
CA ARG A 306 1.27 -16.56 6.71
C ARG A 306 1.96 -16.24 5.38
N GLU A 307 1.97 -17.22 4.50
CA GLU A 307 2.37 -17.10 3.10
C GLU A 307 1.13 -17.11 2.21
N TYR A 308 1.02 -16.09 1.37
CA TYR A 308 0.00 -15.97 0.34
C TYR A 308 0.63 -16.19 -1.03
N SER A 309 0.17 -17.18 -1.77
CA SER A 309 0.76 -17.65 -3.03
C SER A 309 -0.11 -17.24 -4.21
N VAL A 310 0.50 -16.59 -5.22
CA VAL A 310 -0.18 -16.14 -6.43
C VAL A 310 0.54 -16.70 -7.66
N PRO A 311 -0.04 -17.67 -8.36
CA PRO A 311 0.49 -18.16 -9.62
C PRO A 311 0.32 -17.11 -10.71
N PHE A 312 1.25 -17.06 -11.66
CA PHE A 312 1.17 -16.18 -12.81
C PHE A 312 1.61 -16.86 -14.11
N THR A 313 1.10 -16.36 -15.22
CA THR A 313 1.56 -16.69 -16.57
C THR A 313 1.63 -15.41 -17.38
N ILE A 314 2.81 -15.08 -17.90
CA ILE A 314 3.05 -13.88 -18.71
C ILE A 314 3.51 -14.30 -20.10
N PRO A 315 2.73 -14.05 -21.18
CA PRO A 315 3.22 -14.20 -22.54
C PRO A 315 4.38 -13.26 -22.82
N VAL A 316 5.40 -13.75 -23.53
CA VAL A 316 6.53 -12.90 -23.97
C VAL A 316 6.13 -11.99 -25.15
N THR A 317 5.00 -12.23 -25.80
CA THR A 317 4.44 -11.36 -26.84
C THR A 317 3.49 -10.35 -26.26
N GLY A 318 3.41 -9.18 -26.86
CA GLY A 318 2.49 -8.12 -26.46
C GLY A 318 2.38 -7.03 -27.50
N THR A 319 1.72 -5.94 -27.14
CA THR A 319 1.59 -4.74 -27.95
C THR A 319 2.06 -3.51 -27.16
N VAL A 320 2.68 -2.58 -27.84
CA VAL A 320 2.97 -1.26 -27.31
C VAL A 320 1.75 -0.35 -27.44
N TYR A 321 1.75 0.79 -26.78
CA TYR A 321 0.74 1.83 -27.06
C TYR A 321 0.86 2.27 -28.52
N GLY A 322 -0.26 2.34 -29.21
CA GLY A 322 -0.31 2.54 -30.68
C GLY A 322 -0.46 1.25 -31.48
N GLY A 323 -0.42 0.08 -30.81
CA GLY A 323 -0.86 -1.21 -31.38
C GLY A 323 0.24 -2.05 -32.06
N ALA A 324 1.48 -1.56 -32.16
CA ALA A 324 2.57 -2.36 -32.71
C ALA A 324 2.89 -3.56 -31.79
N SER A 325 3.06 -4.74 -32.39
CA SER A 325 3.41 -5.95 -31.65
C SER A 325 4.88 -6.05 -31.34
N TYR A 326 5.23 -6.70 -30.23
CA TYR A 326 6.60 -7.05 -29.87
C TYR A 326 6.68 -8.50 -29.38
N THR A 327 7.88 -9.05 -29.43
CA THR A 327 8.24 -10.30 -28.75
C THR A 327 9.46 -10.02 -27.87
N ALA A 328 9.29 -10.16 -26.56
CA ALA A 328 10.37 -10.02 -25.59
C ALA A 328 11.31 -11.24 -25.63
N ASN A 329 12.59 -11.00 -25.42
CA ASN A 329 13.57 -12.08 -25.25
C ASN A 329 13.51 -12.61 -23.82
N ALA A 330 12.90 -13.79 -23.64
CA ALA A 330 12.72 -14.39 -22.31
C ALA A 330 14.03 -14.51 -21.50
N ALA A 331 15.18 -14.70 -22.15
CA ALA A 331 16.48 -14.78 -21.48
C ALA A 331 16.99 -13.42 -20.95
N LYS A 332 16.37 -12.33 -21.37
CA LYS A 332 16.67 -10.96 -20.93
C LYS A 332 15.54 -10.37 -20.09
N CYS A 333 14.54 -11.18 -19.78
CA CYS A 333 13.41 -10.76 -18.97
C CYS A 333 13.64 -10.97 -17.48
N GLY A 334 12.96 -10.17 -16.69
CA GLY A 334 12.83 -10.33 -15.25
C GLY A 334 11.41 -10.10 -14.79
N ILE A 335 11.10 -10.63 -13.63
CA ILE A 335 9.83 -10.42 -12.95
C ILE A 335 10.07 -9.47 -11.79
N VAL A 336 9.34 -8.36 -11.79
CA VAL A 336 9.24 -7.44 -10.65
C VAL A 336 7.89 -7.66 -9.99
N ALA A 337 7.90 -7.97 -8.68
CA ALA A 337 6.68 -8.09 -7.89
C ALA A 337 6.72 -7.14 -6.71
N PHE A 338 5.61 -6.47 -6.41
CA PHE A 338 5.53 -5.56 -5.27
C PHE A 338 4.11 -5.46 -4.73
N VAL A 339 4.02 -5.21 -3.41
CA VAL A 339 2.75 -5.04 -2.72
C VAL A 339 2.53 -3.56 -2.44
N VAL A 340 1.33 -3.08 -2.78
CA VAL A 340 0.93 -1.68 -2.59
C VAL A 340 -0.17 -1.53 -1.55
N ASP A 341 -0.20 -0.37 -0.92
CA ASP A 341 -1.28 0.10 -0.05
C ASP A 341 -2.49 0.50 -0.90
N ALA A 342 -3.55 -0.29 -0.86
CA ALA A 342 -4.79 -0.01 -1.60
C ALA A 342 -5.75 0.92 -0.84
N SER A 343 -5.39 1.38 0.38
CA SER A 343 -6.23 2.30 1.17
C SER A 343 -6.17 3.75 0.69
N ASN A 344 -5.25 4.08 -0.23
CA ASN A 344 -5.10 5.43 -0.75
C ASN A 344 -4.83 5.44 -2.26
N ALA A 345 -5.12 6.58 -2.91
CA ALA A 345 -4.99 6.73 -4.36
C ALA A 345 -3.54 6.64 -4.87
N LYS A 346 -2.55 6.96 -4.05
CA LYS A 346 -1.13 6.91 -4.43
C LYS A 346 -0.53 5.51 -4.33
N GLN A 347 -1.23 4.56 -3.70
CA GLN A 347 -0.82 3.15 -3.64
C GLN A 347 0.64 2.92 -3.26
N GLY A 348 1.10 3.53 -2.16
CA GLY A 348 2.50 3.41 -1.73
C GLY A 348 2.97 1.96 -1.61
N VAL A 349 4.16 1.65 -2.15
CA VAL A 349 4.74 0.30 -2.11
C VAL A 349 5.22 -0.03 -0.70
N PHE A 350 4.81 -1.18 -0.17
CA PHE A 350 5.26 -1.70 1.12
C PHE A 350 6.60 -2.44 1.01
N ASN A 351 6.76 -3.27 -0.02
CA ASN A 351 8.02 -3.92 -0.39
C ASN A 351 7.96 -4.42 -1.83
N ALA A 352 9.12 -4.73 -2.40
CA ALA A 352 9.27 -5.23 -3.75
C ALA A 352 10.26 -6.40 -3.82
N GLN A 353 10.26 -7.14 -4.93
CA GLN A 353 11.21 -8.18 -5.26
C GLN A 353 11.44 -8.23 -6.77
N TYR A 354 12.63 -8.64 -7.15
CA TYR A 354 13.01 -8.92 -8.53
C TYR A 354 13.64 -10.31 -8.65
N ALA A 355 13.32 -11.00 -9.73
CA ALA A 355 14.02 -12.21 -10.13
C ALA A 355 14.18 -12.22 -11.65
N GLU A 356 15.35 -12.63 -12.15
CA GLU A 356 15.50 -12.99 -13.56
C GLU A 356 14.51 -14.09 -13.94
N ALA A 357 13.96 -14.04 -15.14
CA ALA A 357 13.04 -15.06 -15.62
C ALA A 357 13.71 -16.44 -15.63
N GLY A 358 13.01 -17.46 -15.13
CA GLY A 358 13.54 -18.82 -14.98
C GLY A 358 14.36 -19.03 -13.71
N LYS A 359 14.41 -18.05 -12.80
CA LYS A 359 15.13 -18.14 -11.52
C LYS A 359 14.18 -18.12 -10.34
N THR A 360 14.76 -18.51 -9.19
CA THR A 360 14.08 -18.43 -7.89
C THR A 360 14.84 -17.49 -6.97
N VAL A 361 14.12 -16.56 -6.33
CA VAL A 361 14.64 -15.62 -5.33
C VAL A 361 13.76 -15.69 -4.09
N GLY A 362 14.36 -15.85 -2.92
CA GLY A 362 13.69 -15.98 -1.64
C GLY A 362 13.27 -14.64 -1.02
N PHE A 363 12.66 -14.71 0.16
CA PHE A 363 12.12 -13.54 0.87
C PHE A 363 13.20 -12.57 1.39
N THR A 364 14.39 -13.05 1.63
CA THR A 364 15.49 -12.31 2.28
C THR A 364 16.63 -11.92 1.34
N ASN A 365 16.52 -12.27 0.08
CA ASN A 365 17.55 -12.04 -0.95
C ASN A 365 17.35 -10.72 -1.66
#